data_e706e3606a3fafc2b438ff82bd1cc3a9
#
_entry.id   e706e3606a3fafc2b438ff82bd1cc3a9
#
_cell.length_a   1.000
_cell.length_b   1.000
_cell.length_c   1.000
_cell.angle_alpha   90.00
_cell.angle_beta   90.00
_cell.angle_gamma   90.00
#
_symmetry.space_group_name_H-M   'P 1'
#
loop_
_entity.id
_entity.type
_entity.pdbx_description
1 polymer ?
#
loop_
_entity_poly.entity_id
_entity_poly.type
_entity_poly.pdbx_seq_one_letter_code
_entity_poly.pdbx_strand_id
1 'polypeptide(L)'
;MYSIPNRVQEGAPMKIRDYFAKKRSRVADWYTEDTSDIPLHCKVTDKVLDMIITLSDPREASLAVVDENKHVVGIVTGRDIVLHIGKHRVIDENLTVDAVMTANAKTGTPEMLCLDALKIMIEGRFRNLPIEIDGKFAGILSILAAAKGRLMETMAKNTEAYESLKSLRGGMPEIDIENTTQDAFKLVSDGKAPFVSVKENDEVIDFLMDYELRRIWLKEH
;
A
#
# COMPACT_ATOMS: atom_id res chain seq x y z
N MET A 1 -21.81 7.19 -14.13
CA MET A 1 -21.24 7.02 -15.48
C MET A 1 -20.05 7.97 -15.56
N TYR A 2 -18.86 7.51 -15.16
CA TYR A 2 -17.64 8.33 -15.15
C TYR A 2 -17.07 8.36 -16.56
N SER A 3 -17.02 9.53 -17.16
CA SER A 3 -16.37 9.75 -18.45
C SER A 3 -14.86 9.72 -18.24
N ILE A 4 -14.20 8.72 -18.78
CA ILE A 4 -12.73 8.66 -18.88
C ILE A 4 -12.30 9.71 -19.92
N PRO A 5 -11.42 10.66 -19.59
CA PRO A 5 -10.93 11.61 -20.60
C PRO A 5 -10.09 10.84 -21.63
N ASN A 6 -10.50 10.92 -22.89
CA ASN A 6 -9.70 10.46 -24.03
C ASN A 6 -8.46 11.35 -24.20
N ARG A 7 -7.35 11.00 -23.56
CA ARG A 7 -6.00 11.48 -23.90
C ARG A 7 -5.09 10.28 -24.05
N VAL A 8 -5.16 9.68 -25.22
CA VAL A 8 -4.11 8.74 -25.66
C VAL A 8 -2.93 9.59 -26.11
N GLN A 9 -1.89 9.72 -25.28
CA GLN A 9 -0.58 10.09 -25.80
C GLN A 9 0.07 8.79 -26.28
N GLU A 10 0.35 8.73 -27.58
CA GLU A 10 1.06 7.63 -28.22
C GLU A 10 2.55 7.66 -27.80
N GLY A 11 2.85 7.13 -26.61
CA GLY A 11 4.17 6.70 -26.21
C GLY A 11 4.31 5.19 -26.44
N ALA A 12 5.47 4.71 -26.86
CA ALA A 12 5.72 3.28 -26.92
C ALA A 12 5.51 2.68 -25.52
N PRO A 13 4.79 1.53 -25.39
CA PRO A 13 4.53 0.93 -24.08
C PRO A 13 5.84 0.58 -23.38
N MET A 14 5.90 0.83 -22.07
CA MET A 14 7.08 0.57 -21.25
C MET A 14 7.45 -0.91 -21.30
N LYS A 15 8.74 -1.20 -21.40
CA LYS A 15 9.23 -2.56 -21.21
C LYS A 15 9.18 -2.95 -19.74
N ILE A 16 8.82 -4.18 -19.46
CA ILE A 16 8.79 -4.74 -18.11
C ILE A 16 10.17 -4.63 -17.44
N ARG A 17 11.26 -4.84 -18.19
CA ARG A 17 12.63 -4.64 -17.71
C ARG A 17 12.86 -3.25 -17.12
N ASP A 18 12.35 -2.20 -17.74
CA ASP A 18 12.54 -0.82 -17.29
C ASP A 18 11.76 -0.55 -15.99
N TYR A 19 10.62 -1.21 -15.80
CA TYR A 19 9.88 -1.19 -14.56
C TYR A 19 10.66 -1.89 -13.43
N PHE A 20 11.13 -3.12 -13.68
CA PHE A 20 11.84 -3.92 -12.68
C PHE A 20 13.26 -3.43 -12.38
N ALA A 21 13.93 -2.74 -13.30
CA ALA A 21 15.23 -2.13 -13.04
C ALA A 21 15.20 -1.16 -11.84
N LYS A 22 14.02 -0.63 -11.52
CA LYS A 22 13.77 0.27 -10.37
C LYS A 22 13.09 -0.42 -9.21
N LYS A 23 12.63 -1.67 -9.38
CA LYS A 23 11.83 -2.39 -8.38
C LYS A 23 12.72 -3.19 -7.44
N ARG A 24 12.75 -2.76 -6.17
CA ARG A 24 12.95 -3.63 -5.02
C ARG A 24 11.66 -3.57 -4.23
N SER A 25 11.35 -4.57 -3.40
CA SER A 25 10.14 -4.56 -2.55
C SER A 25 10.22 -3.40 -1.54
N ARG A 26 9.94 -2.20 -2.02
CA ARG A 26 9.96 -0.95 -1.26
C ARG A 26 8.57 -0.61 -0.78
N VAL A 27 8.51 0.17 0.25
CA VAL A 27 7.26 0.74 0.79
C VAL A 27 6.47 1.49 -0.29
N ALA A 28 7.15 2.16 -1.23
CA ALA A 28 6.54 2.85 -2.36
C ALA A 28 5.51 2.01 -3.13
N ASP A 29 5.70 0.70 -3.19
CA ASP A 29 4.85 -0.20 -3.97
C ASP A 29 3.62 -0.68 -3.19
N TRP A 30 3.57 -0.46 -1.86
CA TRP A 30 2.64 -1.14 -0.97
C TRP A 30 1.85 -0.23 -0.04
N TYR A 31 2.22 1.04 0.14
CA TYR A 31 1.43 1.95 0.98
C TYR A 31 0.20 2.48 0.23
N THR A 32 -0.86 2.78 0.98
CA THR A 32 -2.04 3.46 0.43
C THR A 32 -1.79 4.95 0.47
N GLU A 33 -1.88 5.59 -0.69
CA GLU A 33 -1.69 7.04 -0.82
C GLU A 33 -2.85 7.82 -0.20
N ASP A 34 -2.52 8.93 0.47
CA ASP A 34 -3.50 9.91 0.95
C ASP A 34 -3.99 10.73 -0.25
N THR A 35 -5.28 10.66 -0.52
CA THR A 35 -5.91 11.37 -1.63
C THR A 35 -7.13 12.14 -1.14
N SER A 36 -7.64 13.07 -1.96
CA SER A 36 -8.89 13.79 -1.64
C SER A 36 -10.12 12.88 -1.57
N ASP A 37 -10.09 11.77 -2.30
CA ASP A 37 -11.20 10.82 -2.35
C ASP A 37 -11.14 9.79 -1.22
N ILE A 38 -9.93 9.55 -0.69
CA ILE A 38 -9.67 8.64 0.44
C ILE A 38 -8.70 9.36 1.39
N PRO A 39 -9.19 10.28 2.23
CA PRO A 39 -8.34 10.97 3.18
C PRO A 39 -7.94 10.02 4.31
N LEU A 40 -6.62 9.80 4.45
CA LEU A 40 -6.02 8.94 5.46
C LEU A 40 -5.42 9.74 6.61
N HIS A 41 -5.77 11.01 6.75
CA HIS A 41 -5.29 11.89 7.80
C HIS A 41 -6.41 12.70 8.46
N CYS A 42 -6.12 13.18 9.66
CA CYS A 42 -6.94 14.12 10.40
C CYS A 42 -6.04 15.11 11.15
N LYS A 43 -6.64 16.14 11.73
CA LYS A 43 -5.96 17.12 12.57
C LYS A 43 -6.12 16.80 14.05
N VAL A 44 -5.22 17.32 14.87
CA VAL A 44 -5.29 17.18 16.34
C VAL A 44 -6.60 17.71 16.92
N THR A 45 -7.16 18.74 16.29
CA THR A 45 -8.40 19.43 16.72
C THR A 45 -9.69 18.79 16.22
N ASP A 46 -9.60 17.79 15.35
CA ASP A 46 -10.78 17.13 14.82
C ASP A 46 -11.48 16.33 15.92
N LYS A 47 -12.80 16.22 15.81
CA LYS A 47 -13.60 15.51 16.80
C LYS A 47 -13.51 14.00 16.61
N VAL A 48 -13.34 13.27 17.72
CA VAL A 48 -13.28 11.80 17.70
C VAL A 48 -14.55 11.19 17.13
N LEU A 49 -15.73 11.79 17.37
CA LEU A 49 -16.99 11.29 16.83
C LEU A 49 -17.01 11.29 15.29
N ASP A 50 -16.41 12.29 14.64
CA ASP A 50 -16.34 12.35 13.19
C ASP A 50 -15.43 11.25 12.62
N MET A 51 -14.41 10.85 13.40
CA MET A 51 -13.46 9.81 12.99
C MET A 51 -14.00 8.38 13.21
N ILE A 52 -14.98 8.18 14.08
CA ILE A 52 -15.52 6.85 14.36
C ILE A 52 -16.07 6.18 13.09
N ILE A 53 -16.78 6.93 12.26
CA ILE A 53 -17.38 6.41 11.03
C ILE A 53 -16.27 5.93 10.08
N THR A 54 -15.26 6.76 9.84
CA THR A 54 -14.11 6.43 8.99
C THR A 54 -13.35 5.22 9.53
N LEU A 55 -13.02 5.21 10.82
CA LEU A 55 -12.27 4.12 11.46
C LEU A 55 -13.10 2.85 11.69
N SER A 56 -14.40 2.87 11.41
CA SER A 56 -15.26 1.68 11.41
C SER A 56 -15.21 0.90 10.10
N ASP A 57 -14.68 1.49 9.02
CA ASP A 57 -14.42 0.76 7.78
C ASP A 57 -13.18 -0.14 7.97
N PRO A 58 -13.29 -1.46 7.79
CA PRO A 58 -12.15 -2.37 7.95
C PRO A 58 -10.97 -2.08 7.03
N ARG A 59 -11.19 -1.32 5.95
CA ARG A 59 -10.16 -0.91 5.00
C ARG A 59 -9.35 0.28 5.50
N GLU A 60 -9.92 1.10 6.39
CA GLU A 60 -9.36 2.36 6.90
C GLU A 60 -9.11 2.26 8.41
N ALA A 61 -8.30 1.27 8.81
CA ALA A 61 -8.09 0.96 10.22
C ALA A 61 -7.31 2.02 11.02
N SER A 62 -6.83 3.08 10.39
CA SER A 62 -6.03 4.13 11.01
C SER A 62 -6.01 5.42 10.19
N LEU A 63 -5.86 6.55 10.89
CA LEU A 63 -5.62 7.87 10.30
C LEU A 63 -4.33 8.45 10.88
N ALA A 64 -3.49 9.03 10.04
CA ALA A 64 -2.36 9.83 10.50
C ALA A 64 -2.88 11.15 11.07
N VAL A 65 -2.33 11.57 12.20
CA VAL A 65 -2.63 12.89 12.75
C VAL A 65 -1.55 13.85 12.32
N VAL A 66 -1.94 14.91 11.63
CA VAL A 66 -0.99 15.85 11.02
C VAL A 66 -1.16 17.28 11.56
N ASP A 67 -0.07 18.03 11.51
CA ASP A 67 -0.07 19.47 11.78
C ASP A 67 -0.51 20.29 10.55
N GLU A 68 -0.53 21.62 10.68
CA GLU A 68 -0.88 22.57 9.62
C GLU A 68 0.06 22.48 8.39
N ASN A 69 1.27 21.97 8.56
CA ASN A 69 2.28 21.80 7.51
C ASN A 69 2.26 20.39 6.90
N LYS A 70 1.29 19.56 7.32
CA LYS A 70 1.18 18.13 6.97
C LYS A 70 2.31 17.24 7.52
N HIS A 71 3.03 17.63 8.57
CA HIS A 71 3.94 16.73 9.28
C HIS A 71 3.14 15.79 10.16
N VAL A 72 3.58 14.53 10.25
CA VAL A 72 2.93 13.54 11.11
C VAL A 72 3.28 13.84 12.57
N VAL A 73 2.27 14.15 13.40
CA VAL A 73 2.41 14.36 14.84
C VAL A 73 1.89 13.17 15.67
N GLY A 74 1.12 12.28 15.05
CA GLY A 74 0.56 11.10 15.71
C GLY A 74 -0.15 10.16 14.76
N ILE A 75 -0.79 9.17 15.33
CA ILE A 75 -1.68 8.23 14.63
C ILE A 75 -2.88 7.93 15.52
N VAL A 76 -4.07 7.81 14.95
CA VAL A 76 -5.27 7.35 15.64
C VAL A 76 -5.85 6.13 14.93
N THR A 77 -6.30 5.17 15.72
CA THR A 77 -6.86 3.90 15.23
C THR A 77 -8.19 3.59 15.94
N GLY A 78 -8.97 2.70 15.35
CA GLY A 78 -10.17 2.19 16.01
C GLY A 78 -9.88 1.58 17.40
N ARG A 79 -8.67 1.02 17.63
CA ARG A 79 -8.23 0.51 18.91
C ARG A 79 -8.13 1.61 19.97
N ASP A 80 -7.60 2.77 19.61
CA ASP A 80 -7.44 3.91 20.55
C ASP A 80 -8.81 4.39 21.03
N ILE A 81 -9.78 4.44 20.13
CA ILE A 81 -11.17 4.76 20.44
C ILE A 81 -11.79 3.72 21.39
N VAL A 82 -11.63 2.43 21.10
CA VAL A 82 -12.14 1.33 21.95
C VAL A 82 -11.51 1.38 23.34
N LEU A 83 -10.22 1.65 23.45
CA LEU A 83 -9.52 1.81 24.74
C LEU A 83 -10.07 3.00 25.53
N HIS A 84 -10.32 4.13 24.84
CA HIS A 84 -10.94 5.31 25.50
C HIS A 84 -12.33 4.99 26.03
N ILE A 85 -13.21 4.37 25.22
CA ILE A 85 -14.54 3.95 25.65
C ILE A 85 -14.47 2.98 26.83
N GLY A 86 -13.57 2.00 26.77
CA GLY A 86 -13.37 1.02 27.84
C GLY A 86 -13.02 1.67 29.17
N LYS A 87 -12.25 2.76 29.15
CA LYS A 87 -11.80 3.49 30.33
C LYS A 87 -12.84 4.49 30.85
N HIS A 88 -13.45 5.25 29.95
CA HIS A 88 -14.30 6.40 30.30
C HIS A 88 -15.80 6.12 30.17
N ARG A 89 -16.18 5.02 29.54
CA ARG A 89 -17.59 4.58 29.32
C ARG A 89 -18.43 5.48 28.41
N VAL A 90 -17.87 6.58 27.94
CA VAL A 90 -18.53 7.58 27.10
C VAL A 90 -17.50 8.24 26.18
N ILE A 91 -17.95 8.74 25.03
CA ILE A 91 -17.20 9.68 24.20
C ILE A 91 -17.92 11.03 24.34
N ASP A 92 -17.21 12.01 24.87
CA ASP A 92 -17.69 13.40 24.90
C ASP A 92 -17.79 13.94 23.48
N GLU A 93 -18.83 14.68 23.17
CA GLU A 93 -19.04 15.27 21.85
C GLU A 93 -17.96 16.31 21.46
N ASN A 94 -17.24 16.84 22.45
CA ASN A 94 -16.14 17.78 22.25
C ASN A 94 -14.76 17.11 22.34
N LEU A 95 -14.70 15.79 22.53
CA LEU A 95 -13.44 15.05 22.59
C LEU A 95 -12.71 15.18 21.26
N THR A 96 -11.47 15.67 21.31
CA THR A 96 -10.59 15.87 20.16
C THR A 96 -9.58 14.74 20.00
N VAL A 97 -9.05 14.58 18.79
CA VAL A 97 -8.16 13.49 18.40
C VAL A 97 -6.89 13.47 19.24
N ASP A 98 -6.34 14.64 19.63
CA ASP A 98 -5.15 14.74 20.47
C ASP A 98 -5.28 14.04 21.83
N ALA A 99 -6.49 13.94 22.36
CA ALA A 99 -6.75 13.26 23.65
C ALA A 99 -6.72 11.73 23.57
N VAL A 100 -6.83 11.16 22.35
CA VAL A 100 -6.91 9.70 22.14
C VAL A 100 -5.79 9.14 21.27
N MET A 101 -5.14 9.97 20.43
CA MET A 101 -4.10 9.54 19.51
C MET A 101 -2.88 8.97 20.22
N THR A 102 -2.13 8.14 19.52
CA THR A 102 -0.74 7.86 19.86
C THR A 102 0.14 8.96 19.30
N ALA A 103 0.64 9.84 20.17
CA ALA A 103 1.53 10.94 19.77
C ALA A 103 2.92 10.42 19.36
N ASN A 104 3.65 11.24 18.57
CA ASN A 104 5.00 10.93 18.08
C ASN A 104 5.08 9.57 17.37
N ALA A 105 4.10 9.28 16.50
CA ALA A 105 4.08 8.05 15.73
C ALA A 105 5.38 7.91 14.92
N LYS A 106 5.90 6.67 14.86
CA LYS A 106 7.01 6.36 13.94
C LYS A 106 6.51 6.48 12.51
N THR A 107 7.35 7.02 11.63
CA THR A 107 7.08 7.16 10.20
C THR A 107 8.06 6.36 9.37
N GLY A 108 7.72 6.12 8.12
CA GLY A 108 8.58 5.51 7.11
C GLY A 108 8.67 6.39 5.87
N THR A 109 9.51 5.98 4.92
CA THR A 109 9.61 6.65 3.61
C THR A 109 9.33 5.67 2.48
N PRO A 110 8.96 6.13 1.28
CA PRO A 110 8.74 5.26 0.12
C PRO A 110 9.96 4.41 -0.26
N GLU A 111 11.17 4.90 0.00
CA GLU A 111 12.43 4.22 -0.33
C GLU A 111 12.78 3.09 0.66
N MET A 112 12.13 3.07 1.83
CA MET A 112 12.34 2.03 2.84
C MET A 112 12.01 0.66 2.29
N LEU A 113 12.77 -0.37 2.68
CA LEU A 113 12.43 -1.76 2.34
C LEU A 113 11.24 -2.24 3.17
N CYS A 114 10.36 -3.04 2.57
CA CYS A 114 9.24 -3.65 3.28
C CYS A 114 9.69 -4.46 4.51
N LEU A 115 10.88 -5.11 4.43
CA LEU A 115 11.47 -5.82 5.57
C LEU A 115 11.77 -4.90 6.74
N ASP A 116 12.32 -3.71 6.48
CA ASP A 116 12.67 -2.77 7.55
C ASP A 116 11.41 -2.12 8.15
N ALA A 117 10.43 -1.80 7.32
CA ALA A 117 9.11 -1.37 7.79
C ALA A 117 8.44 -2.43 8.68
N LEU A 118 8.52 -3.72 8.31
CA LEU A 118 8.03 -4.83 9.13
C LEU A 118 8.73 -4.90 10.49
N LYS A 119 10.07 -4.78 10.53
CA LYS A 119 10.83 -4.78 11.78
C LYS A 119 10.35 -3.66 12.71
N ILE A 120 10.23 -2.43 12.18
CA ILE A 120 9.76 -1.26 12.93
C ILE A 120 8.37 -1.52 13.52
N MET A 121 7.44 -2.06 12.71
CA MET A 121 6.07 -2.34 13.16
C MET A 121 6.01 -3.46 14.20
N ILE A 122 6.78 -4.54 14.02
CA ILE A 122 6.81 -5.69 14.95
C ILE A 122 7.44 -5.27 16.28
N GLU A 123 8.59 -4.62 16.27
CA GLU A 123 9.27 -4.13 17.47
C GLU A 123 8.44 -3.11 18.23
N GLY A 124 7.78 -2.20 17.49
CA GLY A 124 6.90 -1.18 18.04
C GLY A 124 5.52 -1.69 18.44
N ARG A 125 5.15 -2.94 18.09
CA ARG A 125 3.84 -3.56 18.35
C ARG A 125 2.66 -2.79 17.77
N PHE A 126 2.84 -2.21 16.59
CA PHE A 126 1.79 -1.53 15.83
C PHE A 126 1.67 -2.09 14.42
N ARG A 127 0.55 -1.80 13.72
CA ARG A 127 0.21 -2.44 12.45
C ARG A 127 0.11 -1.49 11.27
N ASN A 128 0.20 -0.19 11.51
CA ASN A 128 0.08 0.84 10.49
C ASN A 128 1.22 1.84 10.68
N LEU A 129 1.94 2.12 9.60
CA LEU A 129 3.09 3.01 9.58
C LEU A 129 2.76 4.18 8.63
N PRO A 130 2.62 5.41 9.15
CA PRO A 130 2.50 6.60 8.30
C PRO A 130 3.76 6.77 7.44
N ILE A 131 3.56 7.13 6.18
CA ILE A 131 4.62 7.36 5.21
C ILE A 131 4.74 8.85 4.93
N GLU A 132 5.97 9.35 4.95
CA GLU A 132 6.28 10.75 4.66
C GLU A 132 7.18 10.86 3.42
N ILE A 133 6.91 11.89 2.61
CA ILE A 133 7.75 12.34 1.49
C ILE A 133 8.14 13.79 1.81
N ASP A 134 9.44 14.05 1.85
CA ASP A 134 9.97 15.38 2.20
C ASP A 134 9.41 15.91 3.53
N GLY A 135 9.24 15.03 4.51
CA GLY A 135 8.70 15.34 5.84
C GLY A 135 7.19 15.59 5.88
N LYS A 136 6.47 15.38 4.78
CA LYS A 136 5.01 15.55 4.71
C LYS A 136 4.33 14.19 4.57
N PHE A 137 3.19 14.06 5.22
CA PHE A 137 2.36 12.86 5.13
C PHE A 137 1.95 12.57 3.68
N ALA A 138 2.15 11.33 3.27
CA ALA A 138 1.87 10.85 1.91
C ALA A 138 0.91 9.65 1.89
N GLY A 139 0.75 8.92 3.00
CA GLY A 139 -0.13 7.76 3.07
C GLY A 139 0.21 6.81 4.21
N ILE A 140 -0.39 5.63 4.22
CA ILE A 140 -0.23 4.63 5.27
C ILE A 140 0.17 3.27 4.69
N LEU A 141 1.19 2.66 5.27
CA LEU A 141 1.58 1.26 5.04
C LEU A 141 1.01 0.37 6.14
N SER A 142 0.18 -0.60 5.79
CA SER A 142 -0.26 -1.62 6.74
C SER A 142 0.79 -2.74 6.87
N ILE A 143 0.84 -3.39 8.03
CA ILE A 143 1.72 -4.54 8.27
C ILE A 143 1.43 -5.68 7.29
N LEU A 144 0.16 -5.86 6.88
CA LEU A 144 -0.22 -6.87 5.90
C LEU A 144 0.33 -6.53 4.51
N ALA A 145 0.27 -5.27 4.10
CA ALA A 145 0.83 -4.83 2.82
C ALA A 145 2.36 -5.00 2.78
N ALA A 146 3.05 -4.60 3.86
CA ALA A 146 4.49 -4.82 4.00
C ALA A 146 4.86 -6.32 3.98
N ALA A 147 4.07 -7.17 4.67
CA ALA A 147 4.28 -8.62 4.67
C ALA A 147 4.05 -9.24 3.29
N LYS A 148 3.03 -8.79 2.55
CA LYS A 148 2.82 -9.20 1.17
C LYS A 148 4.02 -8.85 0.29
N GLY A 149 4.52 -7.60 0.39
CA GLY A 149 5.71 -7.17 -0.34
C GLY A 149 6.91 -8.06 -0.07
N ARG A 150 7.17 -8.36 1.20
CA ARG A 150 8.27 -9.26 1.59
C ARG A 150 8.05 -10.70 1.14
N LEU A 151 6.83 -11.22 1.23
CA LEU A 151 6.48 -12.56 0.76
C LEU A 151 6.72 -12.69 -0.74
N MET A 152 6.22 -11.74 -1.54
CA MET A 152 6.39 -11.75 -3.00
C MET A 152 7.87 -11.73 -3.40
N GLU A 153 8.68 -10.88 -2.76
CA GLU A 153 10.15 -10.86 -2.98
C GLU A 153 10.80 -12.22 -2.66
N THR A 154 10.36 -12.88 -1.59
CA THR A 154 10.92 -14.18 -1.17
C THR A 154 10.49 -15.30 -2.12
N MET A 155 9.24 -15.29 -2.56
CA MET A 155 8.68 -16.31 -3.44
C MET A 155 9.28 -16.23 -4.84
N ALA A 156 9.52 -15.04 -5.36
CA ALA A 156 10.18 -14.86 -6.65
C ALA A 156 11.59 -15.48 -6.68
N LYS A 157 12.26 -15.55 -5.52
CA LYS A 157 13.59 -16.14 -5.35
C LYS A 157 13.58 -17.61 -4.93
N ASN A 158 12.41 -18.21 -4.73
CA ASN A 158 12.25 -19.60 -4.25
C ASN A 158 11.50 -20.44 -5.28
N THR A 159 12.25 -21.15 -6.10
CA THR A 159 11.72 -21.97 -7.19
C THR A 159 10.71 -23.03 -6.70
N GLU A 160 10.95 -23.68 -5.55
CA GLU A 160 10.04 -24.71 -5.01
C GLU A 160 8.68 -24.10 -4.58
N ALA A 161 8.70 -22.95 -3.90
CA ALA A 161 7.48 -22.26 -3.52
C ALA A 161 6.72 -21.76 -4.75
N TYR A 162 7.42 -21.31 -5.78
CA TYR A 162 6.83 -20.88 -7.03
C TYR A 162 6.14 -22.05 -7.77
N GLU A 163 6.82 -23.18 -7.96
CA GLU A 163 6.25 -24.35 -8.62
C GLU A 163 5.04 -24.91 -7.85
N SER A 164 5.07 -24.87 -6.52
CA SER A 164 3.93 -25.24 -5.68
C SER A 164 2.71 -24.35 -5.94
N LEU A 165 2.90 -23.02 -6.04
CA LEU A 165 1.83 -22.09 -6.38
C LEU A 165 1.28 -22.31 -7.79
N LYS A 166 2.16 -22.54 -8.75
CA LYS A 166 1.81 -22.79 -10.14
C LYS A 166 0.92 -24.04 -10.26
N SER A 167 1.23 -25.08 -9.49
CA SER A 167 0.44 -26.34 -9.47
C SER A 167 -0.97 -26.13 -8.89
N LEU A 168 -1.14 -25.26 -7.90
CA LEU A 168 -2.42 -25.03 -7.24
C LEU A 168 -3.47 -24.32 -8.11
N ARG A 169 -3.06 -23.60 -9.16
CA ARG A 169 -3.96 -22.78 -9.99
C ARG A 169 -4.08 -23.19 -11.46
N GLY A 170 -3.57 -24.36 -11.82
CA GLY A 170 -3.70 -24.82 -13.21
C GLY A 170 -2.86 -24.05 -14.22
N GLY A 171 -1.76 -23.45 -13.77
CA GLY A 171 -0.84 -22.60 -14.52
C GLY A 171 -1.03 -21.13 -14.20
N MET A 172 0.06 -20.46 -13.87
CA MET A 172 0.08 -18.98 -13.78
C MET A 172 0.56 -18.42 -15.10
N PRO A 173 0.01 -17.28 -15.56
CA PRO A 173 0.53 -16.62 -16.74
C PRO A 173 1.95 -16.17 -16.46
N GLU A 174 2.83 -16.39 -17.43
CA GLU A 174 4.24 -16.02 -17.39
C GLU A 174 4.54 -15.02 -18.50
N ILE A 175 5.43 -14.10 -18.24
CA ILE A 175 5.87 -13.10 -19.21
C ILE A 175 7.38 -12.89 -19.09
N ASP A 176 8.03 -12.69 -20.21
CA ASP A 176 9.46 -12.36 -20.22
C ASP A 176 9.68 -10.88 -19.87
N ILE A 177 10.79 -10.59 -19.21
CA ILE A 177 11.16 -9.22 -18.80
C ILE A 177 11.36 -8.28 -20.00
N GLU A 178 11.61 -8.81 -21.19
CA GLU A 178 11.73 -8.04 -22.42
C GLU A 178 10.38 -7.66 -23.07
N ASN A 179 9.27 -8.28 -22.62
CA ASN A 179 7.94 -7.92 -23.05
C ASN A 179 7.51 -6.53 -22.54
N THR A 180 6.34 -6.07 -22.99
CA THR A 180 5.80 -4.79 -22.61
C THR A 180 4.80 -4.92 -21.46
N THR A 181 4.57 -3.83 -20.74
CA THR A 181 3.49 -3.72 -19.73
C THR A 181 2.12 -3.99 -20.36
N GLN A 182 1.93 -3.62 -21.63
CA GLN A 182 0.69 -3.87 -22.36
C GLN A 182 0.44 -5.38 -22.60
N ASP A 183 1.48 -6.18 -22.79
CA ASP A 183 1.35 -7.63 -22.88
C ASP A 183 0.95 -8.23 -21.54
N ALA A 184 1.49 -7.71 -20.44
CA ALA A 184 1.08 -8.11 -19.09
C ALA A 184 -0.40 -7.75 -18.82
N PHE A 185 -0.86 -6.57 -19.25
CA PHE A 185 -2.29 -6.19 -19.15
C PHE A 185 -3.21 -7.21 -19.83
N LYS A 186 -2.85 -7.69 -21.03
CA LYS A 186 -3.64 -8.70 -21.73
C LYS A 186 -3.76 -9.99 -20.93
N LEU A 187 -2.64 -10.45 -20.32
CA LEU A 187 -2.63 -11.68 -19.53
C LEU A 187 -3.50 -11.59 -18.26
N VAL A 188 -3.53 -10.42 -17.60
CA VAL A 188 -4.37 -10.20 -16.42
C VAL A 188 -5.83 -9.98 -16.81
N SER A 189 -6.10 -9.28 -17.92
CA SER A 189 -7.48 -8.98 -18.39
C SER A 189 -8.26 -10.24 -18.78
N ASP A 190 -7.58 -11.32 -19.17
CA ASP A 190 -8.20 -12.61 -19.43
C ASP A 190 -8.79 -13.29 -18.17
N GLY A 191 -8.65 -12.65 -16.99
CA GLY A 191 -9.30 -13.04 -15.74
C GLY A 191 -8.78 -14.32 -15.10
N LYS A 192 -7.67 -14.88 -15.60
CA LYS A 192 -7.14 -16.17 -15.16
C LYS A 192 -6.32 -16.08 -13.88
N ALA A 193 -5.68 -14.96 -13.62
CA ALA A 193 -4.87 -14.75 -12.43
C ALA A 193 -4.79 -13.26 -12.04
N PRO A 194 -4.64 -12.95 -10.74
CA PRO A 194 -4.50 -11.57 -10.26
C PRO A 194 -3.09 -11.00 -10.46
N PHE A 195 -2.17 -11.76 -10.99
CA PHE A 195 -0.78 -11.38 -11.23
C PHE A 195 -0.14 -12.23 -12.34
N VAL A 196 0.97 -11.77 -12.86
CA VAL A 196 1.79 -12.42 -13.88
C VAL A 196 3.17 -12.66 -13.31
N SER A 197 3.74 -13.85 -13.52
CA SER A 197 5.12 -14.17 -13.17
C SER A 197 6.05 -13.57 -14.21
N VAL A 198 7.07 -12.84 -13.78
CA VAL A 198 8.07 -12.25 -14.67
C VAL A 198 9.32 -13.11 -14.68
N LYS A 199 9.74 -13.49 -15.87
CA LYS A 199 10.92 -14.33 -16.11
C LYS A 199 12.07 -13.55 -16.75
N GLU A 200 13.28 -13.95 -16.40
CA GLU A 200 14.50 -13.60 -17.10
C GLU A 200 15.38 -14.88 -17.21
N ASN A 201 15.80 -15.23 -18.41
CA ASN A 201 16.59 -16.46 -18.66
C ASN A 201 15.91 -17.74 -18.11
N ASP A 202 14.60 -17.88 -18.32
CA ASP A 202 13.75 -18.96 -17.80
C ASP A 202 13.61 -19.05 -16.27
N GLU A 203 14.21 -18.14 -15.51
CA GLU A 203 14.05 -18.06 -14.07
C GLU A 203 13.01 -16.99 -13.70
N VAL A 204 12.13 -17.31 -12.73
CA VAL A 204 11.19 -16.30 -12.19
C VAL A 204 11.95 -15.35 -11.31
N ILE A 205 11.90 -14.08 -11.66
CA ILE A 205 12.61 -13.03 -10.94
C ILE A 205 11.70 -12.19 -10.06
N ASP A 206 10.39 -12.08 -10.43
CA ASP A 206 9.40 -11.32 -9.68
C ASP A 206 7.97 -11.62 -10.16
N PHE A 207 7.00 -10.90 -9.58
CA PHE A 207 5.60 -10.91 -9.98
C PHE A 207 5.13 -9.49 -10.30
N LEU A 208 4.23 -9.38 -11.26
CA LEU A 208 3.57 -8.13 -11.63
C LEU A 208 2.09 -8.25 -11.27
N MET A 209 1.68 -7.50 -10.26
CA MET A 209 0.33 -7.54 -9.70
C MET A 209 -0.64 -6.64 -10.48
N ASP A 210 -1.93 -6.91 -10.39
CA ASP A 210 -2.97 -6.12 -11.05
C ASP A 210 -2.96 -4.63 -10.63
N TYR A 211 -2.68 -4.36 -9.35
CA TYR A 211 -2.60 -2.98 -8.85
C TYR A 211 -1.33 -2.26 -9.35
N GLU A 212 -0.21 -2.97 -9.54
CA GLU A 212 1.00 -2.40 -10.13
C GLU A 212 0.77 -2.03 -11.59
N LEU A 213 0.10 -2.88 -12.35
CA LEU A 213 -0.31 -2.58 -13.71
C LEU A 213 -1.19 -1.33 -13.77
N ARG A 214 -2.18 -1.20 -12.86
CA ARG A 214 -3.00 0.02 -12.77
C ARG A 214 -2.16 1.29 -12.52
N ARG A 215 -1.17 1.22 -11.62
CA ARG A 215 -0.26 2.34 -11.35
C ARG A 215 0.62 2.68 -12.56
N ILE A 216 1.11 1.67 -13.27
CA ILE A 216 1.88 1.86 -14.52
C ILE A 216 1.00 2.58 -15.54
N TRP A 217 -0.22 2.09 -15.73
CA TRP A 217 -1.17 2.69 -16.69
C TRP A 217 -1.43 4.17 -16.39
N LEU A 218 -1.65 4.51 -15.11
CA LEU A 218 -1.85 5.91 -14.67
C LEU A 218 -0.64 6.82 -14.91
N LYS A 219 0.57 6.26 -14.95
CA LYS A 219 1.80 7.03 -15.24
C LYS A 219 2.07 7.19 -16.74
N GLU A 220 1.54 6.29 -17.55
CA GLU A 220 1.71 6.31 -19.01
C GLU A 220 0.63 7.17 -19.70
N HIS A 221 -0.46 7.53 -19.01
CA HIS A 221 -1.61 8.27 -19.52
C HIS A 221 -1.97 9.47 -18.63
#